data_1634fda491af467de5ec967798857025
#
_entry.id   1634fda491af467de5ec967798857025
#
_cell.length_a   1.000
_cell.length_b   1.000
_cell.length_c   1.000
_cell.angle_alpha   90.00
_cell.angle_beta   90.00
_cell.angle_gamma   90.00
#
_symmetry.space_group_name_H-M   'P 1'
#
loop_
_entity.id
_entity.type
_entity.pdbx_description
1 polymer ?
#
loop_
_entity_poly.entity_id
_entity_poly.type
_entity_poly.pdbx_seq_one_letter_code
_entity_poly.pdbx_strand_id
1 'polypeptide(L)'
;DVNLLWTNSGEDIAMSGTVVLEKLTGVAVYGDEEFPVGIDGKVAFNDKAVKSDKLLLTVDGQTAQLNGDLDFKDKDSIQGRGLLTADLLKIKNEEVRKLSVPFRIIDNKAQINTARAEFGGGRVDFLAEYDLGSGNVVAALDVENVKTAPLHDRPYDVFTVDGSMAMK
;
A
#
# COMPACT_ATOMS: atom_id res chain seq x y z
N ASP A 1 22.50 -2.71 5.09
CA ASP A 1 23.15 -2.54 6.41
C ASP A 1 22.12 -2.67 7.52
N VAL A 2 22.47 -3.42 8.57
CA VAL A 2 21.65 -3.58 9.76
C VAL A 2 22.40 -3.00 10.95
N ASN A 3 21.84 -2.00 11.60
CA ASN A 3 22.37 -1.43 12.83
C ASN A 3 21.42 -1.76 13.98
N LEU A 4 21.90 -2.58 14.93
CA LEU A 4 21.13 -3.02 16.09
C LEU A 4 21.75 -2.45 17.37
N LEU A 5 20.95 -1.79 18.17
CA LEU A 5 21.27 -1.41 19.53
C LEU A 5 20.48 -2.29 20.49
N TRP A 6 21.20 -2.97 21.36
CA TRP A 6 20.63 -3.81 22.40
C TRP A 6 20.88 -3.15 23.76
N THR A 7 19.81 -2.91 24.51
CA THR A 7 19.91 -2.45 25.90
C THR A 7 19.21 -3.43 26.82
N ASN A 8 19.88 -3.81 27.90
CA ASN A 8 19.34 -4.66 28.96
C ASN A 8 19.35 -3.86 30.25
N SER A 9 18.18 -3.61 30.83
CA SER A 9 17.98 -2.88 32.11
C SER A 9 17.29 -3.76 33.15
N GLY A 10 17.86 -4.92 33.46
CA GLY A 10 17.33 -5.83 34.48
C GLY A 10 16.20 -6.72 33.95
N GLU A 11 14.94 -6.47 34.31
CA GLU A 11 13.80 -7.30 33.92
C GLU A 11 13.29 -7.02 32.50
N ASP A 12 13.64 -5.86 31.92
CA ASP A 12 13.22 -5.44 30.58
C ASP A 12 14.36 -5.48 29.58
N ILE A 13 14.18 -6.26 28.54
CA ILE A 13 15.05 -6.26 27.35
C ILE A 13 14.43 -5.35 26.31
N ALA A 14 15.05 -4.20 26.05
CA ALA A 14 14.62 -3.32 24.97
C ALA A 14 15.56 -3.48 23.77
N MET A 15 14.98 -3.67 22.59
CA MET A 15 15.70 -3.72 21.33
C MET A 15 15.27 -2.57 20.44
N SER A 16 16.24 -1.83 19.92
CA SER A 16 15.98 -0.82 18.91
C SER A 16 17.02 -0.84 17.82
N GLY A 17 16.69 -0.37 16.66
CA GLY A 17 17.64 -0.36 15.58
C GLY A 17 17.10 0.27 14.30
N THR A 18 17.95 0.18 13.30
CA THR A 18 17.62 0.60 11.94
C THR A 18 18.08 -0.46 10.98
N VAL A 19 17.19 -0.84 10.09
CA VAL A 19 17.48 -1.67 8.93
C VAL A 19 17.49 -0.77 7.70
N VAL A 20 18.61 -0.79 6.97
CA VAL A 20 18.72 -0.16 5.66
C VAL A 20 18.59 -1.27 4.62
N LEU A 21 17.56 -1.18 3.81
CA LEU A 21 17.28 -2.09 2.71
C LEU A 21 17.82 -1.44 1.44
N GLU A 22 18.94 -1.94 0.94
CA GLU A 22 19.55 -1.43 -0.28
C GLU A 22 19.25 -2.40 -1.42
N LYS A 23 18.30 -2.02 -2.28
CA LYS A 23 17.94 -2.78 -3.49
C LYS A 23 17.66 -4.26 -3.22
N LEU A 24 16.94 -4.54 -2.15
CA LEU A 24 16.46 -5.89 -1.92
C LEU A 24 15.52 -6.27 -3.05
N THR A 25 15.83 -7.32 -3.79
CA THR A 25 15.05 -7.78 -4.94
C THR A 25 14.57 -9.19 -4.73
N GLY A 26 13.45 -9.51 -5.34
CA GLY A 26 12.83 -10.83 -5.31
C GLY A 26 11.86 -11.00 -6.47
N VAL A 27 11.11 -12.07 -6.42
CA VAL A 27 10.04 -12.37 -7.38
C VAL A 27 8.77 -12.64 -6.59
N ALA A 28 7.71 -11.93 -6.90
CA ALA A 28 6.37 -12.23 -6.43
C ALA A 28 5.66 -13.12 -7.46
N VAL A 29 4.99 -14.16 -6.99
CA VAL A 29 4.23 -15.09 -7.85
C VAL A 29 2.74 -14.92 -7.56
N TYR A 30 1.95 -14.67 -8.59
CA TYR A 30 0.50 -14.59 -8.50
C TYR A 30 -0.14 -15.41 -9.64
N GLY A 31 -0.76 -16.53 -9.30
CA GLY A 31 -1.18 -17.53 -10.28
C GLY A 31 0.04 -18.11 -11.01
N ASP A 32 0.03 -18.02 -12.33
CA ASP A 32 1.14 -18.46 -13.20
C ASP A 32 2.07 -17.31 -13.63
N GLU A 33 1.85 -16.10 -13.11
CA GLU A 33 2.62 -14.91 -13.46
C GLU A 33 3.69 -14.60 -12.39
N GLU A 34 4.90 -14.25 -12.83
CA GLU A 34 6.02 -13.84 -12.01
C GLU A 34 6.30 -12.35 -12.19
N PHE A 35 6.41 -11.62 -11.08
CA PHE A 35 6.68 -10.19 -11.08
C PHE A 35 7.98 -9.90 -10.33
N PRO A 36 8.97 -9.24 -10.95
CA PRO A 36 10.13 -8.76 -10.23
C PRO A 36 9.69 -7.69 -9.21
N VAL A 37 10.09 -7.88 -7.97
CA VAL A 37 9.80 -6.95 -6.88
C VAL A 37 11.08 -6.44 -6.26
N GLY A 38 11.04 -5.21 -5.75
CA GLY A 38 12.16 -4.61 -5.06
C GLY A 38 11.70 -3.77 -3.89
N ILE A 39 12.57 -3.67 -2.88
CA ILE A 39 12.38 -2.80 -1.73
C ILE A 39 13.68 -2.03 -1.51
N ASP A 40 13.58 -0.72 -1.38
CA ASP A 40 14.69 0.17 -1.07
C ASP A 40 14.25 1.18 -0.02
N GLY A 41 15.08 1.42 0.99
CA GLY A 41 14.78 2.42 2.00
C GLY A 41 15.27 2.05 3.39
N LYS A 42 14.74 2.78 4.38
CA LYS A 42 15.16 2.70 5.76
C LYS A 42 13.96 2.44 6.67
N VAL A 43 14.11 1.46 7.54
CA VAL A 43 13.12 1.11 8.56
C VAL A 43 13.77 1.23 9.92
N ALA A 44 13.25 2.11 10.75
CA ALA A 44 13.60 2.20 12.16
C ALA A 44 12.60 1.38 12.99
N PHE A 45 13.08 0.71 14.02
CA PHE A 45 12.23 -0.06 14.91
C PHE A 45 12.71 0.00 16.36
N ASN A 46 11.79 -0.25 17.25
CA ASN A 46 12.06 -0.57 18.66
C ASN A 46 11.06 -1.66 19.09
N ASP A 47 11.11 -2.04 20.37
CA ASP A 47 10.24 -3.06 20.96
C ASP A 47 8.73 -2.77 20.85
N LYS A 48 8.36 -1.53 20.54
CA LYS A 48 6.96 -1.06 20.51
C LYS A 48 6.52 -0.51 19.16
N ALA A 49 7.45 -0.21 18.27
CA ALA A 49 7.09 0.47 17.01
C ALA A 49 8.04 0.15 15.87
N VAL A 50 7.50 0.23 14.67
CA VAL A 50 8.23 0.21 13.40
C VAL A 50 7.86 1.45 12.61
N LYS A 51 8.84 2.16 12.06
CA LYS A 51 8.64 3.39 11.30
C LYS A 51 9.47 3.40 10.03
N SER A 52 8.88 3.86 8.94
CA SER A 52 9.59 4.22 7.72
C SER A 52 9.13 5.59 7.22
N ASP A 53 10.08 6.48 6.99
CA ASP A 53 9.79 7.80 6.40
C ASP A 53 9.80 7.74 4.86
N LYS A 54 10.47 6.75 4.30
CA LYS A 54 10.52 6.53 2.86
C LYS A 54 10.96 5.11 2.55
N LEU A 55 10.01 4.28 2.15
CA LEU A 55 10.26 2.95 1.63
C LEU A 55 9.80 2.92 0.17
N LEU A 56 10.71 2.62 -0.74
CA LEU A 56 10.40 2.48 -2.16
C LEU A 56 10.08 1.00 -2.43
N LEU A 57 8.89 0.77 -2.96
CA LEU A 57 8.42 -0.53 -3.40
C LEU A 57 8.42 -0.54 -4.92
N THR A 58 9.12 -1.47 -5.51
CA THR A 58 9.17 -1.62 -6.97
C THR A 58 8.51 -2.94 -7.35
N VAL A 59 7.58 -2.89 -8.30
CA VAL A 59 6.94 -4.08 -8.87
C VAL A 59 6.97 -3.92 -10.39
N ASP A 60 7.56 -4.86 -11.09
CA ASP A 60 7.69 -4.85 -12.54
C ASP A 60 8.25 -3.51 -13.09
N GLY A 61 9.30 -3.01 -12.44
CA GLY A 61 9.96 -1.75 -12.79
C GLY A 61 9.21 -0.48 -12.41
N GLN A 62 8.05 -0.58 -11.79
CA GLN A 62 7.23 0.55 -11.35
C GLN A 62 7.41 0.78 -9.87
N THR A 63 7.51 2.04 -9.46
CA THR A 63 7.85 2.39 -8.08
C THR A 63 6.71 3.13 -7.41
N ALA A 64 6.38 2.65 -6.20
CA ALA A 64 5.54 3.34 -5.22
C ALA A 64 6.36 3.68 -3.98
N GLN A 65 6.00 4.74 -3.30
CA GLN A 65 6.61 5.15 -2.03
C GLN A 65 5.63 4.89 -0.89
N LEU A 66 6.14 4.23 0.15
CA LEU A 66 5.42 3.99 1.40
C LEU A 66 6.09 4.76 2.54
N ASN A 67 5.29 5.55 3.26
CA ASN A 67 5.66 6.17 4.53
C ASN A 67 4.68 5.65 5.59
N GLY A 68 5.15 5.39 6.80
CA GLY A 68 4.23 4.96 7.83
C GLY A 68 4.90 4.57 9.14
N ASP A 69 4.05 4.41 10.13
CA ASP A 69 4.40 3.93 11.46
C ASP A 69 3.40 2.85 11.91
N LEU A 70 3.92 1.82 12.57
CA LEU A 70 3.16 0.78 13.25
C LEU A 70 3.57 0.75 14.71
N ASP A 71 2.59 0.69 15.60
CA ASP A 71 2.76 0.64 17.05
C ASP A 71 2.20 -0.70 17.58
N PHE A 72 2.99 -1.40 18.39
CA PHE A 72 2.71 -2.71 18.97
C PHE A 72 2.60 -2.61 20.49
N LYS A 73 1.96 -1.56 21.02
CA LYS A 73 1.85 -1.32 22.46
C LYS A 73 1.26 -2.47 23.23
N ASP A 74 0.29 -3.14 22.62
CA ASP A 74 -0.34 -4.36 23.12
C ASP A 74 -0.06 -5.53 22.19
N LYS A 75 0.18 -6.72 22.75
CA LYS A 75 0.44 -7.95 21.97
C LYS A 75 -0.72 -8.32 21.04
N ASP A 76 -1.93 -7.87 21.39
CA ASP A 76 -3.16 -8.21 20.68
C ASP A 76 -3.72 -7.06 19.84
N SER A 77 -3.07 -5.86 19.86
CA SER A 77 -3.55 -4.69 19.14
C SER A 77 -2.42 -4.03 18.37
N ILE A 78 -2.55 -4.02 17.06
CA ILE A 78 -1.67 -3.27 16.16
C ILE A 78 -2.36 -1.97 15.81
N GLN A 79 -1.65 -0.87 16.01
CA GLN A 79 -2.08 0.45 15.55
C GLN A 79 -1.05 1.02 14.59
N GLY A 80 -1.50 1.81 13.65
CA GLY A 80 -0.58 2.43 12.71
C GLY A 80 -1.28 3.30 11.70
N ARG A 81 -0.46 3.99 10.94
CA ARG A 81 -0.91 4.84 9.84
C ARG A 81 0.18 4.94 8.80
N GLY A 82 -0.21 5.25 7.60
CA GLY A 82 0.75 5.48 6.54
C GLY A 82 0.12 6.07 5.30
N LEU A 83 0.98 6.30 4.34
CA LEU A 83 0.63 6.83 3.03
C LEU A 83 1.43 6.08 1.97
N LEU A 84 0.73 5.45 1.05
CA LEU A 84 1.30 4.90 -0.18
C LEU A 84 1.03 5.88 -1.32
N THR A 85 2.07 6.25 -2.06
CA THR A 85 1.95 7.13 -3.22
C THR A 85 2.69 6.56 -4.42
N ALA A 86 2.15 6.82 -5.61
CA ALA A 86 2.86 6.58 -6.87
C ALA A 86 2.46 7.65 -7.89
N ASP A 87 3.44 8.19 -8.61
CA ASP A 87 3.17 9.19 -9.64
C ASP A 87 2.56 8.55 -10.89
N LEU A 88 3.03 7.35 -11.22
CA LEU A 88 2.56 6.58 -12.37
C LEU A 88 2.71 5.09 -12.09
N LEU A 89 1.63 4.35 -12.26
CA LEU A 89 1.63 2.88 -12.34
C LEU A 89 1.01 2.47 -13.67
N LYS A 90 1.60 1.47 -14.32
CA LYS A 90 1.06 0.87 -15.53
C LYS A 90 0.50 -0.50 -15.20
N ILE A 91 -0.77 -0.70 -15.46
CA ILE A 91 -1.45 -1.96 -15.28
C ILE A 91 -1.90 -2.43 -16.66
N LYS A 92 -1.15 -3.36 -17.24
CA LYS A 92 -1.30 -3.76 -18.66
C LYS A 92 -1.11 -2.54 -19.58
N ASN A 93 -2.15 -2.11 -20.26
CA ASN A 93 -2.14 -0.97 -21.20
C ASN A 93 -2.68 0.33 -20.58
N GLU A 94 -3.06 0.28 -19.30
CA GLU A 94 -3.69 1.39 -18.64
C GLU A 94 -2.70 2.08 -17.68
N GLU A 95 -2.86 3.39 -17.52
CA GLU A 95 -2.05 4.21 -16.62
C GLU A 95 -2.89 4.69 -15.44
N VAL A 96 -2.42 4.39 -14.24
CA VAL A 96 -2.91 4.97 -12.98
C VAL A 96 -1.92 6.05 -12.57
N ARG A 97 -2.37 7.27 -12.45
CA ARG A 97 -1.53 8.43 -12.13
C ARG A 97 -1.92 9.02 -10.78
N LYS A 98 -0.95 9.69 -10.13
CA LYS A 98 -1.15 10.42 -8.88
C LYS A 98 -1.85 9.58 -7.80
N LEU A 99 -1.50 8.31 -7.71
CA LEU A 99 -2.04 7.43 -6.68
C LEU A 99 -1.64 7.95 -5.30
N SER A 100 -2.62 8.07 -4.43
CA SER A 100 -2.44 8.44 -3.02
C SER A 100 -3.39 7.61 -2.16
N VAL A 101 -2.84 6.74 -1.32
CA VAL A 101 -3.57 5.80 -0.48
C VAL A 101 -3.18 6.01 0.97
N PRO A 102 -3.83 6.96 1.68
CA PRO A 102 -3.69 7.07 3.12
C PRO A 102 -4.38 5.87 3.79
N PHE A 103 -3.68 5.22 4.70
CA PHE A 103 -4.23 4.12 5.47
C PHE A 103 -3.96 4.27 6.97
N ARG A 104 -4.77 3.61 7.76
CA ARG A 104 -4.57 3.45 9.20
C ARG A 104 -4.96 2.04 9.64
N ILE A 105 -4.34 1.59 10.72
CA ILE A 105 -4.69 0.35 11.40
C ILE A 105 -5.11 0.73 12.82
N ILE A 106 -6.31 0.36 13.20
CA ILE A 106 -6.88 0.58 14.52
C ILE A 106 -7.65 -0.68 14.92
N ASP A 107 -7.33 -1.20 16.09
CA ASP A 107 -8.02 -2.37 16.66
C ASP A 107 -8.13 -3.54 15.68
N ASN A 108 -7.00 -3.88 15.07
CA ASN A 108 -6.87 -4.94 14.06
C ASN A 108 -7.73 -4.74 12.79
N LYS A 109 -8.12 -3.51 12.49
CA LYS A 109 -8.78 -3.15 11.24
C LYS A 109 -7.89 -2.22 10.42
N ALA A 110 -7.56 -2.64 9.22
CA ALA A 110 -6.89 -1.79 8.24
C ALA A 110 -7.95 -0.97 7.48
N GLN A 111 -7.80 0.34 7.48
CA GLN A 111 -8.76 1.27 6.87
C GLN A 111 -8.07 2.18 5.86
N ILE A 112 -8.67 2.29 4.69
CA ILE A 112 -8.38 3.28 3.66
C ILE A 112 -9.57 4.21 3.59
N ASN A 113 -9.44 5.43 4.12
CA ASN A 113 -10.59 6.34 4.23
C ASN A 113 -10.86 7.11 2.93
N THR A 114 -9.83 7.41 2.15
CA THR A 114 -9.98 8.07 0.85
C THR A 114 -8.68 7.89 0.07
N ALA A 115 -8.57 6.82 -0.68
CA ALA A 115 -7.54 6.72 -1.71
C ALA A 115 -8.00 7.45 -2.96
N ARG A 116 -7.07 8.05 -3.69
CA ARG A 116 -7.31 8.77 -4.94
C ARG A 116 -6.35 8.37 -6.01
N ALA A 117 -6.84 8.34 -7.23
CA ALA A 117 -6.03 8.16 -8.42
C ALA A 117 -6.66 8.88 -9.62
N GLU A 118 -5.85 9.19 -10.61
CA GLU A 118 -6.29 9.53 -11.95
C GLU A 118 -6.18 8.28 -12.82
N PHE A 119 -7.25 7.93 -13.51
CA PHE A 119 -7.33 6.78 -14.38
C PHE A 119 -8.23 7.09 -15.59
N GLY A 120 -7.83 6.70 -16.80
CA GLY A 120 -8.60 6.93 -18.01
C GLY A 120 -8.97 8.40 -18.28
N GLY A 121 -8.17 9.36 -17.75
CA GLY A 121 -8.46 10.80 -17.83
C GLY A 121 -9.50 11.31 -16.84
N GLY A 122 -10.03 10.46 -15.99
CA GLY A 122 -10.96 10.80 -14.91
C GLY A 122 -10.36 10.60 -13.52
N ARG A 123 -11.22 10.64 -12.51
CA ARG A 123 -10.87 10.46 -11.10
C ARG A 123 -11.48 9.18 -10.54
N VAL A 124 -10.73 8.51 -9.70
CA VAL A 124 -11.19 7.35 -8.94
C VAL A 124 -10.90 7.62 -7.47
N ASP A 125 -11.94 7.63 -6.66
CA ASP A 125 -11.86 7.66 -5.20
C ASP A 125 -12.24 6.27 -4.66
N PHE A 126 -11.46 5.76 -3.71
CA PHE A 126 -11.63 4.43 -3.14
C PHE A 126 -11.54 4.48 -1.62
N LEU A 127 -12.41 3.73 -0.96
CA LEU A 127 -12.34 3.49 0.48
C LEU A 127 -12.47 2.00 0.76
N ALA A 128 -11.80 1.52 1.80
CA ALA A 128 -11.91 0.13 2.23
C ALA A 128 -11.65 -0.02 3.73
N GLU A 129 -12.26 -1.03 4.30
CA GLU A 129 -11.93 -1.57 5.61
C GLU A 129 -11.68 -3.07 5.47
N TYR A 130 -10.59 -3.54 6.05
CA TYR A 130 -10.23 -4.95 6.14
C TYR A 130 -10.04 -5.34 7.60
N ASP A 131 -10.80 -6.29 8.07
CA ASP A 131 -10.66 -6.85 9.41
C ASP A 131 -9.60 -7.94 9.41
N LEU A 132 -8.48 -7.68 10.09
CA LEU A 132 -7.32 -8.59 10.13
C LEU A 132 -7.61 -9.91 10.87
N GLY A 133 -8.61 -9.91 11.74
CA GLY A 133 -8.99 -11.10 12.51
C GLY A 133 -9.94 -12.02 11.76
N SER A 134 -10.99 -11.47 11.14
CA SER A 134 -12.01 -12.23 10.42
C SER A 134 -11.76 -12.39 8.93
N GLY A 135 -10.88 -11.55 8.35
CA GLY A 135 -10.64 -11.51 6.91
C GLY A 135 -11.76 -10.81 6.11
N ASN A 136 -12.71 -10.18 6.79
CA ASN A 136 -13.81 -9.49 6.11
C ASN A 136 -13.34 -8.19 5.46
N VAL A 137 -13.87 -7.92 4.27
CA VAL A 137 -13.60 -6.70 3.50
C VAL A 137 -14.90 -5.94 3.29
N VAL A 138 -14.87 -4.64 3.50
CA VAL A 138 -15.88 -3.70 3.04
C VAL A 138 -15.20 -2.66 2.19
N ALA A 139 -15.67 -2.43 0.98
CA ALA A 139 -15.06 -1.45 0.07
C ALA A 139 -16.14 -0.65 -0.68
N ALA A 140 -15.79 0.59 -1.04
CA ALA A 140 -16.56 1.39 -1.95
C ALA A 140 -15.65 2.12 -2.94
N LEU A 141 -16.14 2.28 -4.15
CA LEU A 141 -15.47 2.92 -5.26
C LEU A 141 -16.39 4.01 -5.81
N ASP A 142 -15.84 5.19 -6.01
CA ASP A 142 -16.48 6.30 -6.72
C ASP A 142 -15.63 6.68 -7.93
N VAL A 143 -16.29 6.82 -9.07
CA VAL A 143 -15.63 7.01 -10.36
C VAL A 143 -16.27 8.21 -11.06
N GLU A 144 -15.44 9.12 -11.52
CA GLU A 144 -15.87 10.35 -12.19
C GLU A 144 -15.09 10.57 -13.49
N ASN A 145 -15.80 10.71 -14.60
CA ASN A 145 -15.25 11.03 -15.93
C ASN A 145 -14.16 10.05 -16.44
N VAL A 146 -14.18 8.80 -16.00
CA VAL A 146 -13.22 7.80 -16.43
C VAL A 146 -13.60 7.28 -17.83
N LYS A 147 -12.67 7.42 -18.75
CA LYS A 147 -12.77 6.83 -20.09
C LYS A 147 -12.14 5.44 -20.05
N THR A 148 -12.93 4.43 -20.33
CA THR A 148 -12.42 3.07 -20.46
C THR A 148 -12.10 2.80 -21.92
N ALA A 149 -10.93 2.23 -22.19
CA ALA A 149 -10.70 1.62 -23.49
C ALA A 149 -11.67 0.43 -23.66
N PRO A 150 -12.13 0.13 -24.88
CA PRO A 150 -13.04 -0.97 -25.12
C PRO A 150 -12.43 -2.28 -24.61
N LEU A 151 -13.21 -3.04 -23.83
CA LEU A 151 -12.82 -4.36 -23.30
C LEU A 151 -12.67 -5.41 -24.42
N HIS A 152 -12.96 -5.05 -25.65
CA HIS A 152 -12.79 -5.85 -26.85
C HIS A 152 -12.19 -5.00 -27.97
N ASP A 153 -11.49 -5.64 -28.91
CA ASP A 153 -10.82 -5.09 -30.11
C ASP A 153 -11.71 -4.27 -31.08
N ARG A 154 -12.70 -3.56 -30.54
CA ARG A 154 -13.54 -2.65 -31.32
C ARG A 154 -13.06 -1.21 -31.12
N PRO A 155 -12.48 -0.57 -32.12
CA PRO A 155 -11.75 0.70 -31.96
C PRO A 155 -12.63 1.94 -31.71
N TYR A 156 -13.93 1.79 -31.48
CA TYR A 156 -14.87 2.92 -31.49
C TYR A 156 -15.66 3.14 -30.19
N ASP A 157 -15.51 2.27 -29.19
CA ASP A 157 -16.34 2.36 -27.98
C ASP A 157 -15.52 2.89 -26.80
N VAL A 158 -15.26 4.20 -26.76
CA VAL A 158 -14.78 4.87 -25.55
C VAL A 158 -15.99 5.23 -24.69
N PHE A 159 -16.14 4.57 -23.54
CA PHE A 159 -17.19 4.88 -22.58
C PHE A 159 -16.64 5.82 -21.51
N THR A 160 -17.43 6.82 -21.13
CA THR A 160 -17.21 7.55 -19.90
C THR A 160 -18.04 6.89 -18.81
N VAL A 161 -17.39 6.55 -17.71
CA VAL A 161 -18.04 5.92 -16.56
C VAL A 161 -18.08 6.92 -15.42
N ASP A 162 -19.29 7.18 -14.93
CA ASP A 162 -19.55 7.88 -13.69
C ASP A 162 -20.38 6.96 -12.81
N GLY A 163 -20.01 6.76 -11.57
CA GLY A 163 -20.79 5.90 -10.68
C GLY A 163 -20.09 5.57 -9.38
N SER A 164 -20.83 4.90 -8.52
CA SER A 164 -20.32 4.37 -7.26
C SER A 164 -20.69 2.90 -7.11
N MET A 165 -19.79 2.13 -6.51
CA MET A 165 -19.99 0.72 -6.19
C MET A 165 -19.54 0.46 -4.75
N ALA A 166 -20.32 -0.31 -4.02
CA ALA A 166 -19.96 -0.78 -2.69
C ALA A 166 -20.03 -2.31 -2.63
N MET A 167 -19.07 -2.93 -1.94
CA MET A 167 -19.00 -4.37 -1.69
C MET A 167 -18.90 -4.64 -0.18
N LYS A 168 -19.49 -5.74 0.23
CA LYS A 168 -19.38 -6.29 1.59
C LYS A 168 -18.98 -7.74 1.53
#